data_d134edd42274b399c42df17488c2e231
#
_entry.id   d134edd42274b399c42df17488c2e231
#
_cell.length_a   1.000
_cell.length_b   1.000
_cell.length_c   1.000
_cell.angle_alpha   90.00
_cell.angle_beta   90.00
_cell.angle_gamma   90.00
#
_symmetry.space_group_name_H-M   'P 1'
#
loop_
_entity.id
_entity.type
_entity.pdbx_description
1 polymer ?
#
loop_
_entity_poly.entity_id
_entity_poly.type
_entity_poly.pdbx_seq_one_letter_code
_entity_poly.pdbx_strand_id
1 'polypeptide(L)'
;MKKKNLLITFDYELFLGKRSGQPDDCMLQPTSALATILGQFGVKAVFFVDTTYLCKLKELSGTYPKCAYDLKRIGDQVLSLVDEGHYALPHVHPHWLDAQYLPKTGEFDLTNVDRYRFHNLTVADRRKVFGDSVNILKEIICPKYPNYKINGFRAGGWSIQPFIDFKPVFEEFDIQYDLSVVSGLFQFSTAQIFDFSDAPSSFVYRFEDNITEEVHDGKFIQIAGSVIKVSSFVDYMDRAHKKMLNVVGLEQDYAKGFGQASQEVAEHTPSSTKGINIFDRTHEVASLEKLSIVKLPLYERYLEENGYLHLISHPKMLNKHNFYILRQFLKNIASKGNLETDYMNIANSYLKQQ
;
A
#
# COMPACT_ATOMS: atom_id res chain seq x y z
N MET A 1 25.78 -17.44 -0.98
CA MET A 1 25.30 -16.07 -1.30
C MET A 1 24.37 -15.63 -0.18
N LYS A 2 24.46 -14.38 0.26
CA LYS A 2 23.57 -13.84 1.30
C LYS A 2 22.13 -13.80 0.77
N LYS A 3 21.15 -14.28 1.56
CA LYS A 3 19.71 -14.20 1.22
C LYS A 3 19.30 -12.74 1.08
N LYS A 4 18.55 -12.39 0.04
CA LYS A 4 18.02 -11.03 -0.19
C LYS A 4 16.55 -10.98 0.17
N ASN A 5 16.11 -9.85 0.67
CA ASN A 5 14.74 -9.64 1.11
C ASN A 5 14.00 -8.77 0.08
N LEU A 6 12.98 -9.35 -0.56
CA LEU A 6 12.10 -8.64 -1.48
C LEU A 6 10.70 -8.62 -0.87
N LEU A 7 10.24 -7.47 -0.45
CA LEU A 7 8.86 -7.27 0.00
C LEU A 7 8.09 -6.49 -1.07
N ILE A 8 7.00 -7.08 -1.54
CA ILE A 8 6.07 -6.40 -2.46
C ILE A 8 4.75 -6.25 -1.74
N THR A 9 4.27 -5.01 -1.66
CA THR A 9 3.01 -4.68 -1.02
C THR A 9 2.11 -3.90 -1.97
N PHE A 10 0.81 -4.16 -1.90
CA PHE A 10 -0.19 -3.53 -2.74
C PHE A 10 -1.27 -2.90 -1.87
N ASP A 11 -1.57 -1.63 -2.12
CA ASP A 11 -2.76 -1.00 -1.59
C ASP A 11 -3.92 -1.34 -2.54
N TYR A 12 -4.73 -2.31 -2.09
CA TYR A 12 -5.83 -2.90 -2.85
C TYR A 12 -7.10 -2.07 -2.61
N GLU A 13 -7.26 -1.01 -3.42
CA GLU A 13 -8.21 0.07 -3.19
C GLU A 13 -8.70 0.73 -4.49
N LEU A 14 -9.77 1.51 -4.40
CA LEU A 14 -10.29 2.36 -5.47
C LEU A 14 -9.61 3.73 -5.51
N PHE A 15 -9.93 4.56 -6.51
CA PHE A 15 -9.44 5.93 -6.59
C PHE A 15 -10.20 6.86 -5.62
N LEU A 16 -9.49 7.85 -5.10
CA LEU A 16 -10.07 8.99 -4.39
C LEU A 16 -10.60 10.02 -5.39
N GLY A 17 -11.71 10.71 -5.07
CA GLY A 17 -12.24 11.81 -5.85
C GLY A 17 -13.68 11.62 -6.28
N LYS A 18 -14.15 12.39 -7.29
CA LYS A 18 -15.56 12.40 -7.75
C LYS A 18 -16.07 11.06 -8.27
N ARG A 19 -15.17 10.20 -8.71
CA ARG A 19 -15.47 8.86 -9.21
C ARG A 19 -14.39 7.90 -8.76
N SER A 20 -14.81 6.93 -7.98
CA SER A 20 -13.88 5.93 -7.41
C SER A 20 -13.30 4.94 -8.42
N GLY A 21 -13.89 4.86 -9.60
CA GLY A 21 -13.64 3.75 -10.52
C GLY A 21 -14.43 2.50 -10.14
N GLN A 22 -14.30 1.45 -10.96
CA GLN A 22 -15.00 0.18 -10.77
C GLN A 22 -14.06 -0.86 -10.17
N PRO A 23 -14.56 -1.74 -9.26
CA PRO A 23 -13.76 -2.82 -8.71
C PRO A 23 -13.09 -3.71 -9.76
N ASP A 24 -13.78 -3.97 -10.87
CA ASP A 24 -13.25 -4.80 -11.96
C ASP A 24 -11.91 -4.27 -12.47
N ASP A 25 -11.86 -2.98 -12.80
CA ASP A 25 -10.72 -2.35 -13.45
C ASP A 25 -9.64 -1.91 -12.46
N CYS A 26 -10.05 -1.51 -11.24
CA CYS A 26 -9.13 -0.98 -10.24
C CYS A 26 -8.51 -2.07 -9.36
N MET A 27 -9.26 -3.10 -9.06
CA MET A 27 -8.91 -4.11 -8.06
C MET A 27 -8.80 -5.50 -8.67
N LEU A 28 -9.89 -6.04 -9.22
CA LEU A 28 -10.00 -7.47 -9.54
C LEU A 28 -9.10 -7.92 -10.70
N GLN A 29 -9.21 -7.28 -11.87
CA GLN A 29 -8.42 -7.67 -13.05
C GLN A 29 -6.91 -7.45 -12.86
N PRO A 30 -6.44 -6.26 -12.43
CA PRO A 30 -5.01 -6.05 -12.27
C PRO A 30 -4.42 -6.94 -11.18
N THR A 31 -5.16 -7.21 -10.09
CA THR A 31 -4.70 -8.09 -9.02
C THR A 31 -4.60 -9.54 -9.47
N SER A 32 -5.55 -10.04 -10.26
CA SER A 32 -5.45 -11.39 -10.86
C SER A 32 -4.21 -11.54 -11.75
N ALA A 33 -3.90 -10.51 -12.54
CA ALA A 33 -2.69 -10.50 -13.36
C ALA A 33 -1.41 -10.48 -12.50
N LEU A 34 -1.40 -9.70 -11.41
CA LEU A 34 -0.30 -9.67 -10.44
C LEU A 34 -0.10 -11.04 -9.78
N ALA A 35 -1.14 -11.63 -9.20
CA ALA A 35 -1.09 -12.93 -8.53
C ALA A 35 -0.53 -14.01 -9.45
N THR A 36 -0.99 -14.04 -10.71
CA THR A 36 -0.44 -14.95 -11.74
C THR A 36 1.06 -14.77 -11.93
N ILE A 37 1.55 -13.53 -12.00
CA ILE A 37 2.99 -13.26 -12.19
C ILE A 37 3.77 -13.66 -10.94
N LEU A 38 3.31 -13.24 -9.76
CA LEU A 38 3.97 -13.55 -8.50
C LEU A 38 4.08 -15.06 -8.27
N GLY A 39 2.99 -15.80 -8.55
CA GLY A 39 2.95 -17.26 -8.46
C GLY A 39 3.97 -17.97 -9.37
N GLN A 40 4.21 -17.43 -10.59
CA GLN A 40 5.23 -17.99 -11.51
C GLN A 40 6.65 -17.97 -10.92
N PHE A 41 6.93 -17.03 -10.00
CA PHE A 41 8.24 -16.87 -9.36
C PHE A 41 8.27 -17.30 -7.89
N GLY A 42 7.16 -17.81 -7.36
CA GLY A 42 7.05 -18.19 -5.94
C GLY A 42 7.18 -17.00 -4.98
N VAL A 43 6.82 -15.80 -5.42
CA VAL A 43 6.93 -14.57 -4.64
C VAL A 43 5.63 -14.33 -3.87
N LYS A 44 5.74 -14.23 -2.54
CA LYS A 44 4.63 -13.79 -1.68
C LYS A 44 4.54 -12.27 -1.69
N ALA A 45 3.33 -11.75 -1.55
CA ALA A 45 3.06 -10.32 -1.42
C ALA A 45 2.07 -10.06 -0.29
N VAL A 46 2.00 -8.80 0.14
CA VAL A 46 0.98 -8.33 1.09
C VAL A 46 0.02 -7.42 0.34
N PHE A 47 -1.28 -7.74 0.42
CA PHE A 47 -2.35 -6.91 -0.09
C PHE A 47 -3.00 -6.17 1.09
N PHE A 48 -2.82 -4.88 1.16
CA PHE A 48 -3.49 -4.00 2.11
C PHE A 48 -4.87 -3.65 1.56
N VAL A 49 -5.84 -4.38 2.04
CA VAL A 49 -7.23 -4.31 1.55
C VAL A 49 -7.91 -3.08 2.14
N ASP A 50 -8.49 -2.21 1.31
CA ASP A 50 -9.34 -1.13 1.79
C ASP A 50 -10.61 -1.70 2.45
N THR A 51 -10.45 -2.02 3.73
CA THR A 51 -11.48 -2.64 4.55
C THR A 51 -12.64 -1.72 4.85
N THR A 52 -12.40 -0.42 4.87
CA THR A 52 -13.45 0.59 5.04
C THR A 52 -14.38 0.65 3.82
N TYR A 53 -13.83 0.44 2.62
CA TYR A 53 -14.64 0.23 1.43
C TYR A 53 -15.51 -1.04 1.53
N LEU A 54 -14.95 -2.15 1.97
CA LEU A 54 -15.73 -3.40 2.17
C LEU A 54 -16.84 -3.22 3.19
N CYS A 55 -16.59 -2.50 4.30
CA CYS A 55 -17.61 -2.16 5.28
C CYS A 55 -18.72 -1.30 4.66
N LYS A 56 -18.36 -0.31 3.81
CA LYS A 56 -19.34 0.52 3.09
C LYS A 56 -20.17 -0.32 2.12
N LEU A 57 -19.57 -1.24 1.38
CA LEU A 57 -20.31 -2.17 0.52
C LEU A 57 -21.28 -3.05 1.33
N LYS A 58 -20.85 -3.55 2.49
CA LYS A 58 -21.68 -4.34 3.39
C LYS A 58 -22.87 -3.53 3.93
N GLU A 59 -22.64 -2.28 4.33
CA GLU A 59 -23.68 -1.34 4.75
C GLU A 59 -24.76 -1.15 3.68
N LEU A 60 -24.34 -1.01 2.42
CA LEU A 60 -25.23 -0.71 1.30
C LEU A 60 -25.83 -1.94 0.61
N SER A 61 -25.36 -3.15 0.94
CA SER A 61 -25.70 -4.39 0.24
C SER A 61 -27.17 -4.74 0.30
N GLY A 62 -27.88 -4.36 1.36
CA GLY A 62 -29.33 -4.56 1.49
C GLY A 62 -30.16 -3.65 0.59
N THR A 63 -29.61 -2.52 0.15
CA THR A 63 -30.30 -1.53 -0.68
C THR A 63 -29.89 -1.64 -2.14
N TYR A 64 -28.61 -1.91 -2.41
CA TYR A 64 -28.04 -1.93 -3.76
C TYR A 64 -27.43 -3.30 -4.08
N PRO A 65 -28.10 -4.12 -4.94
CA PRO A 65 -27.61 -5.45 -5.30
C PRO A 65 -26.18 -5.47 -5.87
N LYS A 66 -25.75 -4.37 -6.54
CA LYS A 66 -24.38 -4.23 -7.02
C LYS A 66 -23.37 -4.19 -5.87
N CYS A 67 -23.68 -3.53 -4.76
CA CYS A 67 -22.79 -3.51 -3.61
C CYS A 67 -22.60 -4.92 -2.99
N ALA A 68 -23.69 -5.69 -2.91
CA ALA A 68 -23.60 -7.09 -2.47
C ALA A 68 -22.77 -7.96 -3.44
N TYR A 69 -22.96 -7.77 -4.73
CA TYR A 69 -22.22 -8.47 -5.78
C TYR A 69 -20.72 -8.13 -5.75
N ASP A 70 -20.39 -6.84 -5.64
CA ASP A 70 -18.99 -6.38 -5.59
C ASP A 70 -18.31 -6.88 -4.30
N LEU A 71 -18.99 -6.78 -3.14
CA LEU A 71 -18.47 -7.29 -1.87
C LEU A 71 -18.12 -8.77 -1.96
N LYS A 72 -19.02 -9.58 -2.54
CA LYS A 72 -18.79 -11.01 -2.71
C LYS A 72 -17.55 -11.28 -3.57
N ARG A 73 -17.44 -10.63 -4.74
CA ARG A 73 -16.33 -10.86 -5.70
C ARG A 73 -14.98 -10.43 -5.13
N ILE A 74 -14.95 -9.31 -4.42
CA ILE A 74 -13.75 -8.84 -3.75
C ILE A 74 -13.37 -9.82 -2.63
N GLY A 75 -14.34 -10.27 -1.83
CA GLY A 75 -14.11 -11.29 -0.81
C GLY A 75 -13.58 -12.60 -1.38
N ASP A 76 -14.16 -13.07 -2.49
CA ASP A 76 -13.69 -14.28 -3.19
C ASP A 76 -12.23 -14.11 -3.67
N GLN A 77 -11.86 -12.93 -4.20
CA GLN A 77 -10.48 -12.67 -4.60
C GLN A 77 -9.52 -12.57 -3.41
N VAL A 78 -9.91 -11.89 -2.33
CA VAL A 78 -9.10 -11.83 -1.10
C VAL A 78 -8.81 -13.23 -0.57
N LEU A 79 -9.83 -14.11 -0.57
CA LEU A 79 -9.65 -15.51 -0.16
C LEU A 79 -8.72 -16.27 -1.11
N SER A 80 -8.83 -16.07 -2.43
CA SER A 80 -7.93 -16.66 -3.43
C SER A 80 -6.48 -16.23 -3.22
N LEU A 81 -6.24 -14.95 -2.92
CA LEU A 81 -4.89 -14.47 -2.61
C LEU A 81 -4.29 -15.16 -1.39
N VAL A 82 -5.09 -15.40 -0.36
CA VAL A 82 -4.65 -16.15 0.83
C VAL A 82 -4.41 -17.63 0.48
N ASP A 83 -5.25 -18.25 -0.36
CA ASP A 83 -5.06 -19.62 -0.87
C ASP A 83 -3.73 -19.79 -1.62
N GLU A 84 -3.30 -18.75 -2.33
CA GLU A 84 -2.04 -18.70 -3.07
C GLU A 84 -0.82 -18.35 -2.18
N GLY A 85 -1.04 -18.16 -0.87
CA GLY A 85 0.01 -17.88 0.12
C GLY A 85 0.42 -16.42 0.24
N HIS A 86 -0.37 -15.51 -0.32
CA HIS A 86 -0.23 -14.07 -0.09
C HIS A 86 -0.90 -13.67 1.24
N TYR A 87 -0.66 -12.46 1.67
CA TYR A 87 -1.26 -11.89 2.87
C TYR A 87 -2.30 -10.83 2.52
N ALA A 88 -3.45 -10.87 3.19
CA ALA A 88 -4.47 -9.83 3.13
C ALA A 88 -4.58 -9.16 4.51
N LEU A 89 -4.24 -7.89 4.58
CA LEU A 89 -4.16 -7.10 5.81
C LEU A 89 -4.99 -5.82 5.69
N PRO A 90 -5.44 -5.22 6.80
CA PRO A 90 -6.29 -4.04 6.75
C PRO A 90 -5.55 -2.80 6.27
N HIS A 91 -6.23 -2.04 5.40
CA HIS A 91 -5.92 -0.69 4.96
C HIS A 91 -7.14 0.17 5.26
N VAL A 92 -7.00 1.15 6.15
CA VAL A 92 -8.14 1.89 6.67
C VAL A 92 -8.16 3.30 6.09
N HIS A 93 -9.23 3.59 5.36
CA HIS A 93 -9.54 4.89 4.80
C HIS A 93 -10.84 5.46 5.38
N PRO A 94 -10.80 6.19 6.51
CA PRO A 94 -12.02 6.62 7.22
C PRO A 94 -12.96 7.50 6.38
N HIS A 95 -12.50 8.13 5.31
CA HIS A 95 -13.34 8.93 4.42
C HIS A 95 -14.47 8.11 3.75
N TRP A 96 -14.38 6.78 3.73
CA TRP A 96 -15.49 5.93 3.29
C TRP A 96 -16.75 6.08 4.14
N LEU A 97 -16.63 6.56 5.37
CA LEU A 97 -17.80 6.88 6.20
C LEU A 97 -18.69 7.96 5.55
N ASP A 98 -18.08 8.87 4.78
CA ASP A 98 -18.75 9.96 4.08
C ASP A 98 -19.01 9.69 2.60
N ALA A 99 -18.61 8.52 2.11
CA ALA A 99 -18.73 8.14 0.72
C ALA A 99 -20.19 8.15 0.24
N GLN A 100 -20.42 8.78 -0.90
CA GLN A 100 -21.74 8.84 -1.53
C GLN A 100 -21.79 7.84 -2.70
N TYR A 101 -22.70 6.88 -2.61
CA TYR A 101 -22.90 5.91 -3.69
C TYR A 101 -23.63 6.56 -4.87
N LEU A 102 -23.16 6.29 -6.08
CA LEU A 102 -23.70 6.79 -7.35
C LEU A 102 -24.43 5.65 -8.09
N PRO A 103 -25.74 5.45 -7.88
CA PRO A 103 -26.44 4.26 -8.38
C PRO A 103 -26.43 4.09 -9.89
N LYS A 104 -26.33 5.21 -10.66
CA LYS A 104 -26.30 5.17 -12.12
C LYS A 104 -25.01 4.56 -12.68
N THR A 105 -23.88 4.75 -11.99
CA THR A 105 -22.57 4.26 -12.43
C THR A 105 -22.07 3.09 -11.59
N GLY A 106 -22.61 2.92 -10.38
CA GLY A 106 -22.14 1.92 -9.43
C GLY A 106 -20.78 2.29 -8.80
N GLU A 107 -20.42 3.57 -8.83
CA GLU A 107 -19.19 4.13 -8.26
C GLU A 107 -19.52 4.93 -6.99
N PHE A 108 -18.49 5.49 -6.38
CA PHE A 108 -18.62 6.38 -5.22
C PHE A 108 -18.03 7.75 -5.51
N ASP A 109 -18.65 8.78 -4.94
CA ASP A 109 -18.07 10.11 -4.78
C ASP A 109 -17.35 10.15 -3.42
N LEU A 110 -16.05 10.40 -3.46
CA LEU A 110 -15.11 10.44 -2.34
C LEU A 110 -14.44 11.82 -2.26
N THR A 111 -15.13 12.88 -2.65
CA THR A 111 -14.59 14.25 -2.61
C THR A 111 -14.57 14.82 -1.20
N ASN A 112 -15.41 14.32 -0.29
CA ASN A 112 -15.34 14.68 1.12
C ASN A 112 -14.16 13.98 1.78
N VAL A 113 -13.15 14.75 2.19
CA VAL A 113 -11.92 14.28 2.85
C VAL A 113 -11.81 14.70 4.31
N ASP A 114 -12.87 15.24 4.92
CA ASP A 114 -12.86 15.71 6.31
C ASP A 114 -12.43 14.61 7.28
N ARG A 115 -12.87 13.39 7.04
CA ARG A 115 -12.48 12.18 7.79
C ARG A 115 -11.45 11.32 7.08
N TYR A 116 -10.59 11.90 6.23
CA TYR A 116 -9.57 11.13 5.52
C TYR A 116 -8.56 10.47 6.47
N ARG A 117 -8.12 11.21 7.48
CA ARG A 117 -7.13 10.75 8.44
C ARG A 117 -7.81 10.13 9.66
N PHE A 118 -7.24 9.04 10.17
CA PHE A 118 -7.77 8.31 11.32
C PHE A 118 -7.94 9.20 12.57
N HIS A 119 -6.99 10.10 12.83
CA HIS A 119 -7.06 11.00 13.98
C HIS A 119 -8.13 12.11 13.86
N ASN A 120 -8.75 12.29 12.69
CA ASN A 120 -9.92 13.16 12.55
C ASN A 120 -11.20 12.50 13.10
N LEU A 121 -11.15 11.22 13.43
CA LEU A 121 -12.25 10.50 14.06
C LEU A 121 -12.28 10.72 15.58
N THR A 122 -13.47 10.62 16.19
CA THR A 122 -13.59 10.51 17.65
C THR A 122 -12.94 9.19 18.12
N VAL A 123 -12.55 9.11 19.40
CA VAL A 123 -11.97 7.88 19.97
C VAL A 123 -12.89 6.68 19.80
N ALA A 124 -14.20 6.87 19.98
CA ALA A 124 -15.20 5.82 19.79
C ALA A 124 -15.28 5.34 18.33
N ASP A 125 -15.25 6.31 17.38
CA ASP A 125 -15.27 5.98 15.95
C ASP A 125 -13.97 5.31 15.50
N ARG A 126 -12.81 5.70 16.03
CA ARG A 126 -11.52 5.03 15.76
C ARG A 126 -11.59 3.54 16.09
N ARG A 127 -12.03 3.22 17.31
CA ARG A 127 -12.16 1.83 17.76
C ARG A 127 -13.16 1.06 16.89
N LYS A 128 -14.32 1.66 16.59
CA LYS A 128 -15.36 1.05 15.76
C LYS A 128 -14.85 0.77 14.35
N VAL A 129 -14.31 1.79 13.66
CA VAL A 129 -13.84 1.67 12.28
C VAL A 129 -12.71 0.66 12.15
N PHE A 130 -11.77 0.66 13.09
CA PHE A 130 -10.66 -0.30 13.08
C PHE A 130 -11.15 -1.72 13.37
N GLY A 131 -12.03 -1.88 14.35
CA GLY A 131 -12.63 -3.16 14.68
C GLY A 131 -13.46 -3.74 13.53
N ASP A 132 -14.30 -2.93 12.90
CA ASP A 132 -15.09 -3.34 11.72
C ASP A 132 -14.13 -3.77 10.56
N SER A 133 -13.03 -3.05 10.38
CA SER A 133 -12.01 -3.35 9.38
C SER A 133 -11.31 -4.69 9.60
N VAL A 134 -10.95 -5.01 10.84
CA VAL A 134 -10.37 -6.31 11.18
C VAL A 134 -11.41 -7.41 11.05
N ASN A 135 -12.63 -7.16 11.50
CA ASN A 135 -13.71 -8.15 11.52
C ASN A 135 -14.16 -8.55 10.11
N ILE A 136 -14.25 -7.60 9.18
CA ILE A 136 -14.66 -7.93 7.80
C ILE A 136 -13.65 -8.86 7.10
N LEU A 137 -12.35 -8.69 7.35
CA LEU A 137 -11.33 -9.64 6.86
C LEU A 137 -11.45 -11.00 7.56
N LYS A 138 -11.72 -11.02 8.87
CA LYS A 138 -11.97 -12.27 9.59
C LYS A 138 -13.21 -13.00 9.03
N GLU A 139 -14.28 -12.30 8.74
CA GLU A 139 -15.49 -12.87 8.12
C GLU A 139 -15.21 -13.52 6.77
N ILE A 140 -14.31 -12.92 5.97
CA ILE A 140 -13.93 -13.45 4.65
C ILE A 140 -12.97 -14.64 4.77
N ILE A 141 -11.97 -14.55 5.64
CA ILE A 141 -10.82 -15.47 5.62
C ILE A 141 -10.96 -16.60 6.63
N CYS A 142 -11.40 -16.31 7.87
CA CYS A 142 -11.39 -17.27 8.97
C CYS A 142 -12.36 -18.46 8.81
N PRO A 143 -13.44 -18.40 8.03
CA PRO A 143 -14.24 -19.61 7.75
C PRO A 143 -13.43 -20.75 7.11
N LYS A 144 -12.44 -20.41 6.28
CA LYS A 144 -11.53 -21.38 5.66
C LYS A 144 -10.20 -21.52 6.43
N TYR A 145 -9.70 -20.43 7.00
CA TYR A 145 -8.41 -20.35 7.70
C TYR A 145 -8.61 -19.84 9.14
N PRO A 146 -9.11 -20.68 10.10
CA PRO A 146 -9.46 -20.22 11.45
C PRO A 146 -8.30 -19.60 12.24
N ASN A 147 -7.07 -19.99 11.93
CA ASN A 147 -5.84 -19.49 12.58
C ASN A 147 -5.15 -18.37 11.81
N TYR A 148 -5.79 -17.78 10.79
CA TYR A 148 -5.21 -16.68 10.04
C TYR A 148 -5.00 -15.47 10.95
N LYS A 149 -3.78 -14.91 10.91
CA LYS A 149 -3.41 -13.77 11.75
C LYS A 149 -3.49 -12.48 10.97
N ILE A 150 -4.33 -11.57 11.40
CA ILE A 150 -4.38 -10.19 10.92
C ILE A 150 -3.54 -9.38 11.91
N ASN A 151 -2.23 -9.35 11.70
CA ASN A 151 -1.26 -8.76 12.63
C ASN A 151 -0.40 -7.65 12.01
N GLY A 152 -0.73 -7.23 10.79
CA GLY A 152 -0.07 -6.12 10.11
C GLY A 152 -1.08 -5.09 9.62
N PHE A 153 -0.61 -3.88 9.36
CA PHE A 153 -1.43 -2.72 9.02
C PHE A 153 -0.70 -1.75 8.11
N ARG A 154 -1.46 -1.03 7.28
CA ARG A 154 -1.02 0.19 6.59
C ARG A 154 -2.09 1.27 6.70
N ALA A 155 -1.70 2.46 7.15
CA ALA A 155 -2.60 3.60 7.21
C ALA A 155 -2.92 4.16 5.82
N GLY A 156 -4.18 4.54 5.61
CA GLY A 156 -4.61 5.21 4.40
C GLY A 156 -3.80 6.49 4.17
N GLY A 157 -3.26 6.64 2.96
CA GLY A 157 -2.39 7.77 2.62
C GLY A 157 -1.15 7.90 3.52
N TRP A 158 -0.70 6.81 4.12
CA TRP A 158 0.42 6.76 5.08
C TRP A 158 0.25 7.66 6.31
N SER A 159 -0.97 8.14 6.58
CA SER A 159 -1.27 9.09 7.66
C SER A 159 -1.36 8.38 9.03
N ILE A 160 -0.25 7.75 9.46
CA ILE A 160 -0.14 6.99 10.72
C ILE A 160 0.21 7.88 11.92
N GLN A 161 0.57 9.12 11.70
CA GLN A 161 0.96 10.05 12.76
C GLN A 161 -0.19 10.95 13.20
N PRO A 162 -0.36 11.23 14.52
CA PRO A 162 0.44 10.68 15.61
C PRO A 162 0.06 9.22 15.92
N PHE A 163 1.06 8.35 16.13
CA PHE A 163 0.82 6.92 16.37
C PHE A 163 0.04 6.63 17.65
N ILE A 164 0.13 7.51 18.64
CA ILE A 164 -0.60 7.37 19.90
C ILE A 164 -2.11 7.23 19.70
N ASP A 165 -2.65 7.72 18.58
CA ASP A 165 -4.06 7.56 18.22
C ASP A 165 -4.38 6.15 17.70
N PHE A 166 -3.39 5.45 17.16
CA PHE A 166 -3.50 4.07 16.68
C PHE A 166 -3.11 3.03 17.73
N LYS A 167 -2.25 3.38 18.67
CA LYS A 167 -1.72 2.44 19.67
C LYS A 167 -2.82 1.64 20.37
N PRO A 168 -3.92 2.24 20.89
CA PRO A 168 -4.96 1.48 21.57
C PRO A 168 -5.63 0.42 20.69
N VAL A 169 -5.86 0.71 19.40
CA VAL A 169 -6.47 -0.26 18.48
C VAL A 169 -5.46 -1.30 18.00
N PHE A 170 -4.19 -0.97 17.88
CA PHE A 170 -3.14 -1.94 17.61
C PHE A 170 -3.05 -2.96 18.75
N GLU A 171 -3.11 -2.49 20.00
CA GLU A 171 -3.09 -3.35 21.19
C GLU A 171 -4.34 -4.22 21.30
N GLU A 172 -5.53 -3.64 21.07
CA GLU A 172 -6.80 -4.36 21.18
C GLU A 172 -6.96 -5.46 20.12
N PHE A 173 -6.46 -5.22 18.89
CA PHE A 173 -6.65 -6.13 17.76
C PHE A 173 -5.39 -6.92 17.39
N ASP A 174 -4.38 -6.96 18.28
CA ASP A 174 -3.12 -7.72 18.10
C ASP A 174 -2.35 -7.35 16.82
N ILE A 175 -2.38 -6.08 16.41
CA ILE A 175 -1.56 -5.58 15.32
C ILE A 175 -0.13 -5.38 15.83
N GLN A 176 0.81 -6.06 15.21
CA GLN A 176 2.21 -6.04 15.58
C GLN A 176 3.08 -5.29 14.56
N TYR A 177 2.73 -5.37 13.28
CA TYR A 177 3.53 -4.84 12.18
C TYR A 177 2.84 -3.62 11.56
N ASP A 178 3.57 -2.52 11.43
CA ASP A 178 3.19 -1.38 10.59
C ASP A 178 4.06 -1.33 9.33
N LEU A 179 3.43 -0.97 8.21
CA LEU A 179 4.10 -0.82 6.92
C LEU A 179 3.77 0.53 6.27
N SER A 180 3.51 1.56 7.09
CA SER A 180 3.10 2.89 6.60
C SER A 180 4.27 3.84 6.38
N VAL A 181 5.43 3.63 7.05
CA VAL A 181 6.55 4.58 7.02
C VAL A 181 7.40 4.39 5.76
N VAL A 182 7.77 5.50 5.15
CA VAL A 182 8.83 5.57 4.12
C VAL A 182 9.86 6.59 4.62
N SER A 183 10.96 6.09 5.17
CA SER A 183 11.95 6.90 5.88
C SER A 183 12.48 8.06 5.04
N GLY A 184 12.55 9.24 5.63
CA GLY A 184 13.03 10.46 5.00
C GLY A 184 11.98 11.25 4.21
N LEU A 185 10.77 10.71 3.99
CA LEU A 185 9.72 11.39 3.22
C LEU A 185 8.75 12.18 4.09
N PHE A 186 8.17 13.23 3.52
CA PHE A 186 7.06 13.96 4.11
C PHE A 186 6.02 14.36 3.06
N GLN A 187 4.80 14.56 3.51
CA GLN A 187 3.70 15.14 2.72
C GLN A 187 2.76 15.92 3.63
N PHE A 188 2.35 17.10 3.15
CA PHE A 188 1.37 17.96 3.78
C PHE A 188 0.35 18.42 2.74
N SER A 189 -0.86 17.92 2.85
CA SER A 189 -2.01 18.34 2.04
C SER A 189 -3.27 18.33 2.88
N THR A 190 -4.39 18.79 2.34
CA THR A 190 -5.68 18.76 3.02
C THR A 190 -6.07 17.37 3.48
N ALA A 191 -5.87 16.37 2.63
CA ALA A 191 -6.20 14.98 2.93
C ALA A 191 -5.07 14.27 3.66
N GLN A 192 -3.85 14.31 3.14
CA GLN A 192 -2.72 13.46 3.52
C GLN A 192 -1.66 14.26 4.27
N ILE A 193 -1.40 13.88 5.52
CA ILE A 193 -0.36 14.50 6.35
C ILE A 193 0.47 13.42 7.00
N PHE A 194 1.77 13.45 6.75
CA PHE A 194 2.78 12.69 7.49
C PHE A 194 4.14 13.38 7.38
N ASP A 195 4.98 13.15 8.38
CA ASP A 195 6.38 13.58 8.39
C ASP A 195 7.26 12.43 8.91
N PHE A 196 7.95 11.77 8.00
CA PHE A 196 8.89 10.69 8.29
C PHE A 196 10.35 11.14 8.09
N SER A 197 10.59 12.46 8.08
CA SER A 197 11.92 13.06 7.86
C SER A 197 12.95 12.55 8.88
N ASP A 198 12.51 12.34 10.12
CA ASP A 198 13.35 11.87 11.22
C ASP A 198 13.20 10.36 11.48
N ALA A 199 12.45 9.63 10.63
CA ALA A 199 12.30 8.19 10.80
C ALA A 199 13.66 7.47 10.61
N PRO A 200 13.91 6.38 11.38
CA PRO A 200 15.13 5.58 11.24
C PRO A 200 15.38 5.17 9.78
N SER A 201 16.65 5.14 9.37
CA SER A 201 17.06 4.60 8.08
C SER A 201 17.06 3.07 8.05
N SER A 202 16.84 2.44 9.19
CA SER A 202 16.71 0.99 9.34
C SER A 202 15.52 0.49 8.56
N PHE A 203 15.70 -0.60 7.78
CA PHE A 203 14.60 -1.22 7.03
C PHE A 203 13.53 -1.80 7.94
N VAL A 204 13.94 -2.40 9.05
CA VAL A 204 13.06 -2.92 10.09
C VAL A 204 13.55 -2.39 11.43
N TYR A 205 12.65 -1.87 12.23
CA TYR A 205 12.93 -1.42 13.59
C TYR A 205 11.72 -1.60 14.51
N ARG A 206 11.98 -1.59 15.81
CA ARG A 206 10.94 -1.58 16.82
C ARG A 206 10.62 -0.15 17.25
N PHE A 207 9.37 0.07 17.59
CA PHE A 207 8.91 1.36 18.13
C PHE A 207 7.82 1.14 19.19
N GLU A 208 7.48 2.18 19.94
CA GLU A 208 6.47 2.11 20.99
C GLU A 208 5.39 3.19 20.81
N ASP A 209 5.62 4.42 21.22
CA ASP A 209 4.64 5.53 21.18
C ASP A 209 4.80 6.43 19.97
N ASN A 210 5.99 6.50 19.41
CA ASN A 210 6.31 7.30 18.23
C ASN A 210 6.90 6.43 17.13
N ILE A 211 6.21 6.38 16.00
CA ILE A 211 6.58 5.53 14.87
C ILE A 211 7.88 5.95 14.17
N THR A 212 8.35 7.18 14.39
CA THR A 212 9.62 7.68 13.86
C THR A 212 10.78 7.57 14.86
N GLU A 213 10.57 6.86 15.97
CA GLU A 213 11.57 6.63 17.00
C GLU A 213 11.83 5.14 17.18
N GLU A 214 13.10 4.72 16.97
CA GLU A 214 13.50 3.34 17.21
C GLU A 214 13.68 3.08 18.71
N VAL A 215 12.99 2.06 19.22
CA VAL A 215 13.03 1.66 20.63
C VAL A 215 13.40 0.19 20.71
N HIS A 216 14.52 -0.15 21.34
CA HIS A 216 15.10 -1.51 21.38
C HIS A 216 14.07 -2.58 21.78
N ASP A 217 13.30 -2.36 22.85
CA ASP A 217 12.29 -3.30 23.35
C ASP A 217 10.86 -2.86 22.98
N GLY A 218 10.71 -2.02 21.94
CA GLY A 218 9.41 -1.54 21.48
C GLY A 218 8.48 -2.70 21.11
N LYS A 219 7.21 -2.54 21.42
CA LYS A 219 6.18 -3.55 21.22
C LYS A 219 5.85 -3.78 19.74
N PHE A 220 5.90 -2.71 18.95
CA PHE A 220 5.51 -2.73 17.54
C PHE A 220 6.72 -2.78 16.63
N ILE A 221 6.51 -3.25 15.39
CA ILE A 221 7.55 -3.44 14.40
C ILE A 221 7.19 -2.64 13.17
N GLN A 222 8.10 -1.75 12.76
CA GLN A 222 8.00 -1.05 11.49
C GLN A 222 8.79 -1.78 10.41
N ILE A 223 8.21 -1.92 9.21
CA ILE A 223 8.90 -2.34 8.00
C ILE A 223 8.82 -1.20 6.99
N ALA A 224 9.88 -0.44 6.86
CA ALA A 224 9.88 0.79 6.06
C ALA A 224 9.88 0.53 4.55
N GLY A 225 9.22 1.42 3.80
CA GLY A 225 9.28 1.44 2.34
C GLY A 225 10.65 1.89 1.83
N SER A 226 11.07 1.37 0.67
CA SER A 226 12.33 1.77 0.05
C SER A 226 12.20 3.05 -0.76
N VAL A 227 13.25 3.89 -0.73
CA VAL A 227 13.37 5.09 -1.56
C VAL A 227 14.52 4.90 -2.54
N ILE A 228 14.23 5.07 -3.83
CA ILE A 228 15.21 4.95 -4.91
C ILE A 228 15.69 6.35 -5.31
N LYS A 229 17.01 6.54 -5.32
CA LYS A 229 17.61 7.76 -5.86
C LYS A 229 17.67 7.68 -7.38
N VAL A 230 17.13 8.70 -8.06
CA VAL A 230 17.04 8.77 -9.51
C VAL A 230 17.79 10.02 -9.99
N SER A 231 18.77 9.85 -10.87
CA SER A 231 19.44 11.01 -11.45
C SER A 231 18.54 11.73 -12.46
N SER A 232 18.73 13.05 -12.63
CA SER A 232 17.96 13.85 -13.61
C SER A 232 18.07 13.29 -15.04
N PHE A 233 19.20 12.67 -15.38
CA PHE A 233 19.37 12.02 -16.68
C PHE A 233 18.47 10.79 -16.82
N VAL A 234 18.44 9.93 -15.81
CA VAL A 234 17.57 8.73 -15.81
C VAL A 234 16.10 9.14 -15.82
N ASP A 235 15.69 10.14 -15.03
CA ASP A 235 14.32 10.67 -15.05
C ASP A 235 13.94 11.21 -16.44
N TYR A 236 14.85 11.94 -17.10
CA TYR A 236 14.62 12.42 -18.47
C TYR A 236 14.43 11.27 -19.46
N MET A 237 15.31 10.26 -19.43
CA MET A 237 15.24 9.09 -20.29
C MET A 237 13.98 8.28 -20.05
N ASP A 238 13.57 8.12 -18.79
CA ASP A 238 12.33 7.42 -18.41
C ASP A 238 11.09 8.12 -18.97
N ARG A 239 11.01 9.44 -18.86
CA ARG A 239 9.92 10.23 -19.44
C ARG A 239 9.87 10.16 -20.97
N ALA A 240 11.03 10.20 -21.62
CA ALA A 240 11.11 10.05 -23.07
C ALA A 240 10.61 8.65 -23.51
N HIS A 241 11.03 7.60 -22.79
CA HIS A 241 10.60 6.22 -23.02
C HIS A 241 9.09 6.07 -22.80
N LYS A 242 8.54 6.57 -21.70
CA LYS A 242 7.09 6.54 -21.42
C LYS A 242 6.28 7.25 -22.50
N LYS A 243 6.74 8.43 -22.97
CA LYS A 243 6.09 9.11 -24.08
C LYS A 243 6.05 8.26 -25.36
N MET A 244 7.11 7.51 -25.64
CA MET A 244 7.15 6.58 -26.78
C MET A 244 6.16 5.42 -26.57
N LEU A 245 6.12 4.81 -25.38
CA LEU A 245 5.17 3.72 -25.07
C LEU A 245 3.72 4.17 -25.18
N ASN A 246 3.42 5.42 -24.78
CA ASN A 246 2.08 5.98 -24.92
C ASN A 246 1.64 6.09 -26.39
N VAL A 247 2.57 6.52 -27.27
CA VAL A 247 2.29 6.58 -28.72
C VAL A 247 1.94 5.21 -29.29
N VAL A 248 2.57 4.14 -28.80
CA VAL A 248 2.28 2.75 -29.26
C VAL A 248 1.19 2.07 -28.44
N GLY A 249 0.51 2.78 -27.52
CA GLY A 249 -0.64 2.27 -26.76
C GLY A 249 -0.29 1.24 -25.68
N LEU A 250 0.97 1.15 -25.26
CA LEU A 250 1.42 0.23 -24.20
C LEU A 250 1.30 0.80 -22.79
N GLU A 251 1.10 2.12 -22.65
CA GLU A 251 0.84 2.80 -21.37
C GLU A 251 -0.65 3.02 -21.07
N GLN A 252 -1.54 2.24 -21.68
CA GLN A 252 -2.96 2.33 -21.34
C GLN A 252 -3.19 1.66 -19.97
N ASP A 253 -3.68 2.44 -19.02
CA ASP A 253 -4.08 1.97 -17.71
C ASP A 253 -5.30 1.04 -17.80
N TYR A 254 -5.34 0.01 -16.95
CA TYR A 254 -6.52 -0.83 -16.81
C TYR A 254 -7.70 -0.06 -16.23
N ALA A 255 -7.40 0.82 -15.27
CA ALA A 255 -8.40 1.57 -14.53
C ALA A 255 -8.40 3.05 -14.92
N LYS A 256 -9.59 3.63 -14.94
CA LYS A 256 -9.79 5.07 -15.08
C LYS A 256 -10.53 5.57 -13.86
N GLY A 257 -9.82 6.29 -12.98
CA GLY A 257 -10.40 7.11 -11.93
C GLY A 257 -10.45 8.57 -12.39
N PHE A 258 -11.42 9.34 -11.92
CA PHE A 258 -11.56 10.76 -12.23
C PHE A 258 -11.33 11.62 -11.01
N GLY A 259 -10.18 12.27 -10.99
CA GLY A 259 -9.86 13.39 -10.12
C GLY A 259 -9.65 13.00 -8.67
N GLN A 260 -8.41 13.02 -8.25
CA GLN A 260 -8.12 13.15 -6.82
C GLN A 260 -8.82 14.41 -6.32
N ALA A 261 -9.42 14.34 -5.12
CA ALA A 261 -9.85 15.54 -4.42
C ALA A 261 -8.69 16.54 -4.46
N SER A 262 -8.98 17.79 -4.80
CA SER A 262 -7.97 18.82 -4.93
C SER A 262 -7.07 18.81 -3.70
N GLN A 263 -5.81 18.45 -3.88
CA GLN A 263 -4.82 18.50 -2.82
C GLN A 263 -4.41 19.97 -2.67
N GLU A 264 -5.24 20.75 -1.98
CA GLU A 264 -4.78 22.05 -1.51
C GLU A 264 -3.66 21.81 -0.50
N VAL A 265 -2.55 22.53 -0.68
CA VAL A 265 -1.42 22.45 0.24
C VAL A 265 -1.90 22.93 1.60
N ALA A 266 -1.75 22.10 2.63
CA ALA A 266 -2.08 22.51 3.99
C ALA A 266 -1.21 23.71 4.39
N GLU A 267 -1.76 24.68 5.11
CA GLU A 267 -1.06 25.90 5.54
C GLU A 267 0.13 25.67 6.48
N HIS A 268 0.36 24.41 6.91
CA HIS A 268 1.45 24.04 7.80
C HIS A 268 2.61 23.49 6.97
N THR A 269 3.59 24.34 6.73
CA THR A 269 4.94 23.91 6.31
C THR A 269 5.65 23.26 7.50
N PRO A 270 6.37 22.14 7.29
CA PRO A 270 7.14 21.51 8.35
C PRO A 270 8.19 22.47 8.91
N SER A 271 8.39 22.41 10.19
CA SER A 271 9.43 23.22 10.90
C SER A 271 10.85 22.79 10.56
N SER A 272 11.06 21.66 9.89
CA SER A 272 12.37 21.19 9.46
C SER A 272 12.34 20.78 7.98
N THR A 273 13.31 21.27 7.21
CA THR A 273 13.48 20.98 5.78
C THR A 273 14.40 19.78 5.52
N LYS A 274 14.53 18.87 6.47
CA LYS A 274 15.44 17.71 6.36
C LYS A 274 14.88 16.59 5.47
N GLY A 275 13.56 16.49 5.36
CA GLY A 275 12.91 15.43 4.60
C GLY A 275 12.78 15.73 3.12
N ILE A 276 12.40 14.71 2.37
CA ILE A 276 12.17 14.75 0.93
C ILE A 276 10.66 14.75 0.69
N ASN A 277 10.15 15.74 -0.05
CA ASN A 277 8.75 15.73 -0.45
C ASN A 277 8.47 14.57 -1.41
N ILE A 278 7.33 13.90 -1.28
CA ILE A 278 6.96 12.75 -2.12
C ILE A 278 6.91 13.06 -3.63
N PHE A 279 6.81 14.33 -4.01
CA PHE A 279 6.86 14.79 -5.40
C PHE A 279 8.28 15.13 -5.89
N ASP A 280 9.31 14.94 -5.05
CA ASP A 280 10.70 15.11 -5.47
C ASP A 280 11.02 14.13 -6.60
N ARG A 281 11.67 14.64 -7.66
CA ARG A 281 12.00 13.85 -8.85
C ARG A 281 13.31 13.09 -8.73
N THR A 282 14.12 13.43 -7.75
CA THR A 282 15.43 12.79 -7.53
C THR A 282 15.37 11.62 -6.57
N HIS A 283 14.25 11.51 -5.85
CA HIS A 283 13.97 10.42 -4.93
C HIS A 283 12.54 9.94 -5.16
N GLU A 284 12.36 8.65 -5.27
CA GLU A 284 11.03 8.07 -5.47
C GLU A 284 10.81 6.87 -4.54
N VAL A 285 9.61 6.77 -4.01
CA VAL A 285 9.18 5.53 -3.36
C VAL A 285 9.27 4.41 -4.38
N ALA A 286 9.94 3.33 -4.00
CA ALA A 286 10.07 2.16 -4.87
C ALA A 286 8.69 1.55 -5.13
N SER A 287 8.25 1.57 -6.39
CA SER A 287 6.94 1.06 -6.79
C SER A 287 6.95 0.48 -8.19
N LEU A 288 5.96 -0.37 -8.50
CA LEU A 288 5.82 -0.93 -9.85
C LEU A 288 5.35 0.13 -10.86
N GLU A 289 4.57 1.11 -10.44
CA GLU A 289 4.10 2.23 -11.26
C GLU A 289 5.27 3.09 -11.78
N LYS A 290 6.31 3.18 -10.98
CA LYS A 290 7.53 3.94 -11.31
C LYS A 290 8.60 3.08 -11.95
N LEU A 291 8.53 1.75 -11.79
CA LEU A 291 9.47 0.82 -12.38
C LEU A 291 9.29 0.74 -13.90
N SER A 292 10.36 0.99 -14.62
CA SER A 292 10.42 0.94 -16.09
C SER A 292 11.69 0.23 -16.54
N ILE A 293 11.79 -0.06 -17.84
CA ILE A 293 13.01 -0.66 -18.40
C ILE A 293 14.24 0.21 -18.17
N VAL A 294 14.06 1.55 -18.14
CA VAL A 294 15.16 2.51 -17.90
C VAL A 294 15.60 2.48 -16.43
N LYS A 295 14.65 2.31 -15.51
CA LYS A 295 14.90 2.31 -14.06
C LYS A 295 15.21 0.93 -13.49
N LEU A 296 14.92 -0.14 -14.21
CA LEU A 296 15.13 -1.52 -13.76
C LEU A 296 16.54 -1.76 -13.16
N PRO A 297 17.65 -1.29 -13.77
CA PRO A 297 18.97 -1.46 -13.18
C PRO A 297 19.15 -0.75 -11.82
N LEU A 298 18.44 0.35 -11.57
CA LEU A 298 18.52 1.06 -10.28
C LEU A 298 17.88 0.22 -9.15
N TYR A 299 16.72 -0.37 -9.41
CA TYR A 299 16.01 -1.22 -8.44
C TYR A 299 16.79 -2.50 -8.15
N GLU A 300 17.36 -3.13 -9.20
CA GLU A 300 18.24 -4.31 -9.01
C GLU A 300 19.48 -3.97 -8.19
N ARG A 301 20.14 -2.84 -8.51
CA ARG A 301 21.30 -2.36 -7.76
C ARG A 301 20.96 -2.07 -6.31
N TYR A 302 19.82 -1.39 -6.05
CA TYR A 302 19.36 -1.11 -4.69
C TYR A 302 19.22 -2.39 -3.87
N LEU A 303 18.57 -3.42 -4.44
CA LEU A 303 18.44 -4.73 -3.79
C LEU A 303 19.80 -5.40 -3.54
N GLU A 304 20.76 -5.29 -4.47
CA GLU A 304 22.10 -5.84 -4.34
C GLU A 304 22.90 -5.16 -3.21
N GLU A 305 22.90 -3.83 -3.20
CA GLU A 305 23.70 -3.01 -2.27
C GLU A 305 23.15 -3.04 -0.84
N ASN A 306 21.83 -2.99 -0.69
CA ASN A 306 21.19 -2.93 0.62
C ASN A 306 20.77 -4.30 1.18
N GLY A 307 20.68 -5.33 0.34
CA GLY A 307 20.21 -6.67 0.74
C GLY A 307 18.68 -6.73 0.92
N TYR A 308 17.96 -5.66 0.69
CA TYR A 308 16.50 -5.60 0.73
C TYR A 308 15.94 -4.61 -0.30
N LEU A 309 14.66 -4.81 -0.66
CA LEU A 309 13.85 -3.87 -1.42
C LEU A 309 12.39 -4.06 -1.01
N HIS A 310 11.72 -2.98 -0.62
CA HIS A 310 10.29 -2.94 -0.35
C HIS A 310 9.60 -2.08 -1.41
N LEU A 311 8.81 -2.72 -2.28
CA LEU A 311 7.98 -2.07 -3.29
C LEU A 311 6.58 -1.82 -2.74
N ILE A 312 6.11 -0.58 -2.83
CA ILE A 312 4.74 -0.17 -2.47
C ILE A 312 4.01 0.23 -3.75
N SER A 313 2.93 -0.45 -4.08
CA SER A 313 2.23 -0.27 -5.36
C SER A 313 0.72 -0.36 -5.22
N HIS A 314 0.01 0.10 -6.25
CA HIS A 314 -1.45 0.08 -6.31
C HIS A 314 -1.88 -0.66 -7.59
N PRO A 315 -2.66 -1.75 -7.52
CA PRO A 315 -3.15 -2.45 -8.71
C PRO A 315 -3.82 -1.51 -9.72
N LYS A 316 -4.63 -0.57 -9.22
CA LYS A 316 -5.35 0.43 -10.04
C LYS A 316 -4.46 1.35 -10.89
N MET A 317 -3.17 1.47 -10.54
CA MET A 317 -2.22 2.34 -11.23
C MET A 317 -1.36 1.60 -12.25
N LEU A 318 -1.52 0.28 -12.37
CA LEU A 318 -0.68 -0.54 -13.23
C LEU A 318 -1.23 -0.65 -14.64
N ASN A 319 -0.33 -0.71 -15.61
CA ASN A 319 -0.60 -0.91 -17.01
C ASN A 319 0.12 -2.17 -17.56
N LYS A 320 -0.09 -2.50 -18.82
CA LYS A 320 0.52 -3.69 -19.46
C LYS A 320 2.05 -3.66 -19.41
N HIS A 321 2.65 -2.48 -19.51
CA HIS A 321 4.10 -2.32 -19.43
C HIS A 321 4.62 -2.66 -18.03
N ASN A 322 3.93 -2.22 -16.97
CA ASN A 322 4.32 -2.54 -15.59
C ASN A 322 4.34 -4.05 -15.34
N PHE A 323 3.34 -4.79 -15.84
CA PHE A 323 3.32 -6.26 -15.72
C PHE A 323 4.46 -6.94 -16.48
N TYR A 324 4.79 -6.43 -17.67
CA TYR A 324 5.95 -6.92 -18.42
C TYR A 324 7.25 -6.67 -17.66
N ILE A 325 7.47 -5.47 -17.15
CA ILE A 325 8.67 -5.12 -16.40
C ILE A 325 8.76 -5.89 -15.09
N LEU A 326 7.65 -6.10 -14.37
CA LEU A 326 7.64 -6.95 -13.18
C LEU A 326 8.17 -8.36 -13.48
N ARG A 327 7.73 -8.99 -14.58
CA ARG A 327 8.26 -10.30 -15.00
C ARG A 327 9.78 -10.26 -15.26
N GLN A 328 10.26 -9.23 -15.97
CA GLN A 328 11.69 -9.08 -16.23
C GLN A 328 12.48 -8.89 -14.92
N PHE A 329 11.99 -8.02 -14.03
CA PHE A 329 12.60 -7.79 -12.72
C PHE A 329 12.70 -9.10 -11.92
N LEU A 330 11.58 -9.81 -11.74
CA LEU A 330 11.55 -11.05 -10.98
C LEU A 330 12.45 -12.13 -11.60
N LYS A 331 12.45 -12.26 -12.93
CA LYS A 331 13.35 -13.18 -13.64
C LYS A 331 14.82 -12.87 -13.38
N ASN A 332 15.20 -11.58 -13.45
CA ASN A 332 16.59 -11.16 -13.26
C ASN A 332 17.05 -11.40 -11.82
N ILE A 333 16.23 -11.06 -10.82
CA ILE A 333 16.63 -11.23 -9.42
C ILE A 333 16.58 -12.68 -8.96
N ALA A 334 15.62 -13.48 -9.43
CA ALA A 334 15.54 -14.92 -9.11
C ALA A 334 16.77 -15.69 -9.62
N SER A 335 17.35 -15.28 -10.76
CA SER A 335 18.58 -15.89 -11.29
C SER A 335 19.82 -15.59 -10.45
N LYS A 336 19.77 -14.57 -9.58
CA LYS A 336 20.92 -14.09 -8.78
C LYS A 336 20.97 -14.64 -7.35
N GLY A 337 20.01 -15.49 -6.93
CA GLY A 337 20.07 -16.15 -5.61
C GLY A 337 18.71 -16.30 -4.92
N ASN A 338 18.75 -16.79 -3.68
CA ASN A 338 17.54 -17.02 -2.88
C ASN A 338 16.94 -15.70 -2.39
N LEU A 339 15.63 -15.53 -2.62
CA LEU A 339 14.84 -14.43 -2.10
C LEU A 339 14.04 -14.87 -0.87
N GLU A 340 13.97 -13.99 0.15
CA GLU A 340 12.91 -14.04 1.15
C GLU A 340 11.83 -13.03 0.76
N THR A 341 10.58 -13.46 0.78
CA THR A 341 9.45 -12.63 0.38
C THR A 341 8.33 -12.60 1.42
N ASP A 342 8.47 -13.37 2.48
CA ASP A 342 7.54 -13.40 3.61
C ASP A 342 7.87 -12.27 4.58
N TYR A 343 6.93 -11.33 4.80
CA TYR A 343 7.20 -10.13 5.59
C TYR A 343 7.54 -10.44 7.05
N MET A 344 6.95 -11.47 7.64
CA MET A 344 7.26 -11.86 9.03
C MET A 344 8.65 -12.47 9.14
N ASN A 345 9.03 -13.31 8.17
CA ASN A 345 10.39 -13.87 8.12
C ASN A 345 11.44 -12.77 7.89
N ILE A 346 11.12 -11.81 7.00
CA ILE A 346 11.95 -10.64 6.76
C ILE A 346 12.14 -9.88 8.08
N ALA A 347 11.05 -9.46 8.73
CA ALA A 347 11.11 -8.72 9.99
C ALA A 347 11.94 -9.47 11.06
N ASN A 348 11.64 -10.75 11.28
CA ASN A 348 12.34 -11.57 12.26
C ASN A 348 13.85 -11.72 11.96
N SER A 349 14.24 -11.72 10.69
CA SER A 349 15.64 -11.81 10.32
C SER A 349 16.45 -10.57 10.69
N TYR A 350 15.84 -9.40 10.64
CA TYR A 350 16.46 -8.13 11.05
C TYR A 350 16.50 -7.96 12.57
N LEU A 351 15.38 -8.27 13.26
CA LEU A 351 15.29 -8.13 14.70
C LEU A 351 16.22 -9.08 15.49
N LYS A 352 16.62 -10.22 14.91
CA LYS A 352 17.60 -11.12 15.51
C LYS A 352 19.04 -10.63 15.38
N GLN A 353 19.31 -9.61 14.59
CA GLN A 353 20.63 -9.05 14.34
C GLN A 353 20.88 -7.78 15.19
N GLN A 354 19.85 -7.24 15.80
CA GLN A 354 19.88 -6.14 16.77
C GLN A 354 20.05 -6.68 18.19
#